data_2a3bfa56345a5f0581066d1e5223abc5
#
_entry.id   2a3bfa56345a5f0581066d1e5223abc5
#
_cell.length_a   1.000
_cell.length_b   1.000
_cell.length_c   1.000
_cell.angle_alpha   90.00
_cell.angle_beta   90.00
_cell.angle_gamma   90.00
#
_symmetry.space_group_name_H-M   'P 1'
#
loop_
_entity.id
_entity.type
_entity.pdbx_description
1 polymer ?
#
loop_
_entity_poly.entity_id
_entity_poly.type
_entity_poly.pdbx_seq_one_letter_code
_entity_poly.pdbx_strand_id
1 'polypeptide(L)'
;MVQKVLVTGATGFICIEVSRQTAERGMHPRLMVRRPVRGLMLRNLDAEIMQADIRSPESLDRILKGIDTVIHLGARAAFEPYPRLYPSIVKGSINLMQAAIKAGVKNFVFGGSLLVYGDTADPIDQETGASPMSGYGKAKLEAEQQLEEMAAKAGICFVSLRLPHVYGAHSLLFDQVRHGKVFFPGKGDNPFAHIHVYDAVRALIHAARNDQPGIWVVADELSCTWNEYFETVQTYYPRLRVTHIPRTISFAGTRILDVLYGLTAQANPYPSGAISCWNLRLPVVPGTIRQTTGVEPKFPTIHQGIPAVLDDSISFYWLPSNLDRL
;
A
#
# COMPACT_ATOMS: atom_id res chain seq x y z
N MET A 1 -22.94 19.00 -1.67
CA MET A 1 -22.25 18.83 -2.97
C MET A 1 -21.51 17.51 -2.93
N VAL A 2 -21.46 16.77 -4.03
CA VAL A 2 -20.69 15.52 -4.12
C VAL A 2 -19.21 15.88 -4.12
N GLN A 3 -18.45 15.36 -3.17
CA GLN A 3 -17.00 15.57 -3.06
C GLN A 3 -16.28 14.94 -4.26
N LYS A 4 -15.54 15.74 -5.04
CA LYS A 4 -14.78 15.22 -6.17
C LYS A 4 -13.40 14.75 -5.73
N VAL A 5 -13.12 13.48 -5.95
CA VAL A 5 -11.92 12.80 -5.46
C VAL A 5 -10.98 12.44 -6.60
N LEU A 6 -9.71 12.83 -6.49
CA LEU A 6 -8.65 12.30 -7.35
C LEU A 6 -7.97 11.11 -6.67
N VAL A 7 -7.89 9.98 -7.35
CA VAL A 7 -7.12 8.81 -6.92
C VAL A 7 -5.89 8.66 -7.80
N THR A 8 -4.69 8.76 -7.23
CA THR A 8 -3.45 8.55 -7.98
C THR A 8 -2.95 7.12 -7.83
N GLY A 9 -2.28 6.61 -8.88
CA GLY A 9 -1.84 5.21 -8.89
C GLY A 9 -2.96 4.20 -9.13
N ALA A 10 -4.06 4.63 -9.77
CA ALA A 10 -5.32 3.88 -9.90
C ALA A 10 -5.21 2.44 -10.42
N THR A 11 -4.12 2.07 -11.07
CA THR A 11 -3.84 0.71 -11.56
C THR A 11 -3.00 -0.14 -10.59
N GLY A 12 -2.69 0.37 -9.39
CA GLY A 12 -1.99 -0.36 -8.34
C GLY A 12 -2.96 -1.22 -7.51
N PHE A 13 -2.43 -2.22 -6.81
CA PHE A 13 -3.21 -3.18 -6.02
C PHE A 13 -4.24 -2.50 -5.09
N ILE A 14 -3.80 -1.66 -4.15
CA ILE A 14 -4.69 -0.95 -3.21
C ILE A 14 -5.61 0.01 -3.98
N CYS A 15 -5.09 0.66 -5.02
CA CYS A 15 -5.82 1.70 -5.73
C CYS A 15 -6.99 1.16 -6.57
N ILE A 16 -6.91 -0.08 -7.07
CA ILE A 16 -8.04 -0.73 -7.74
C ILE A 16 -9.21 -0.82 -6.76
N GLU A 17 -8.95 -1.24 -5.53
CA GLU A 17 -9.99 -1.34 -4.50
C GLU A 17 -10.49 0.05 -4.05
N VAL A 18 -9.60 1.06 -3.94
CA VAL A 18 -10.02 2.46 -3.71
C VAL A 18 -10.95 2.93 -4.82
N SER A 19 -10.57 2.68 -6.09
CA SER A 19 -11.37 3.09 -7.25
C SER A 19 -12.75 2.43 -7.24
N ARG A 20 -12.82 1.14 -6.92
CA ARG A 20 -14.05 0.39 -6.81
C ARG A 20 -14.94 0.94 -5.69
N GLN A 21 -14.41 1.02 -4.46
CA GLN A 21 -15.19 1.45 -3.30
C GLN A 21 -15.64 2.92 -3.38
N THR A 22 -14.86 3.81 -4.01
CA THR A 22 -15.27 5.21 -4.23
C THR A 22 -16.38 5.30 -5.27
N ALA A 23 -16.29 4.56 -6.37
CA ALA A 23 -17.34 4.49 -7.38
C ALA A 23 -18.65 3.93 -6.82
N GLU A 24 -18.60 2.82 -6.09
CA GLU A 24 -19.78 2.21 -5.45
C GLU A 24 -20.47 3.13 -4.43
N ARG A 25 -19.73 4.08 -3.84
CA ARG A 25 -20.30 5.10 -2.94
C ARG A 25 -20.79 6.34 -3.66
N GLY A 26 -20.84 6.34 -5.00
CA GLY A 26 -21.29 7.45 -5.81
C GLY A 26 -20.38 8.69 -5.72
N MET A 27 -19.08 8.50 -5.44
CA MET A 27 -18.13 9.62 -5.34
C MET A 27 -17.60 10.06 -6.72
N HIS A 28 -17.90 9.36 -7.81
CA HIS A 28 -17.45 9.64 -9.18
C HIS A 28 -15.97 10.03 -9.24
N PRO A 29 -15.04 9.13 -8.84
CA PRO A 29 -13.65 9.49 -8.70
C PRO A 29 -12.98 9.77 -10.04
N ARG A 30 -12.03 10.71 -10.04
CA ARG A 30 -11.08 10.87 -11.14
C ARG A 30 -9.88 9.98 -10.87
N LEU A 31 -9.60 9.07 -11.81
CA LEU A 31 -8.58 8.03 -11.69
C LEU A 31 -7.36 8.40 -12.54
N MET A 32 -6.24 8.69 -11.86
CA MET A 32 -5.00 9.01 -12.54
C MET A 32 -4.25 7.76 -12.98
N VAL A 33 -4.00 7.63 -14.27
CA VAL A 33 -3.22 6.54 -14.87
C VAL A 33 -2.02 7.09 -15.65
N ARG A 34 -0.85 6.44 -15.52
CA ARG A 34 0.33 6.82 -16.32
C ARG A 34 0.28 6.27 -17.74
N ARG A 35 -0.30 5.09 -17.90
CA ARG A 35 -0.44 4.39 -19.20
C ARG A 35 -1.90 4.11 -19.45
N PRO A 36 -2.52 4.75 -20.47
CA PRO A 36 -3.96 4.59 -20.75
C PRO A 36 -4.41 3.14 -20.92
N VAL A 37 -3.58 2.30 -21.56
CA VAL A 37 -3.87 0.87 -21.76
C VAL A 37 -4.13 0.14 -20.42
N ARG A 38 -3.41 0.49 -19.35
CA ARG A 38 -3.68 -0.08 -18.02
C ARG A 38 -4.97 0.45 -17.39
N GLY A 39 -5.45 1.61 -17.82
CA GLY A 39 -6.74 2.16 -17.40
C GLY A 39 -7.94 1.35 -17.90
N LEU A 40 -7.77 0.52 -18.93
CA LEU A 40 -8.86 -0.31 -19.46
C LEU A 40 -9.44 -1.29 -18.42
N MET A 41 -8.66 -1.71 -17.44
CA MET A 41 -9.14 -2.55 -16.35
C MET A 41 -10.16 -1.83 -15.43
N LEU A 42 -10.19 -0.49 -15.47
CA LEU A 42 -11.07 0.36 -14.65
C LEU A 42 -12.29 0.85 -15.43
N ARG A 43 -12.45 0.48 -16.71
CA ARG A 43 -13.48 1.01 -17.63
C ARG A 43 -14.92 0.75 -17.20
N ASN A 44 -15.14 -0.27 -16.37
CA ASN A 44 -16.47 -0.65 -15.88
C ASN A 44 -16.86 0.09 -14.59
N LEU A 45 -15.97 0.93 -14.06
CA LEU A 45 -16.26 1.76 -12.89
C LEU A 45 -16.91 3.08 -13.34
N ASP A 46 -17.82 3.57 -12.55
CA ASP A 46 -18.36 4.91 -12.70
C ASP A 46 -17.31 5.96 -12.25
N ALA A 47 -16.37 6.25 -13.13
CA ALA A 47 -15.18 7.06 -12.85
C ALA A 47 -14.63 7.74 -14.10
N GLU A 48 -14.02 8.91 -13.91
CA GLU A 48 -13.29 9.63 -14.97
C GLU A 48 -11.83 9.13 -15.01
N ILE A 49 -11.38 8.54 -16.12
CA ILE A 49 -9.99 8.07 -16.27
C ILE A 49 -9.18 9.11 -17.01
N MET A 50 -8.11 9.63 -16.38
CA MET A 50 -7.24 10.64 -16.99
C MET A 50 -5.77 10.23 -16.92
N GLN A 51 -5.02 10.55 -18.00
CA GLN A 51 -3.58 10.34 -18.04
C GLN A 51 -2.84 11.52 -17.43
N ALA A 52 -1.95 11.23 -16.47
CA ALA A 52 -0.95 12.14 -15.91
C ALA A 52 0.20 11.38 -15.26
N ASP A 53 1.33 12.06 -14.99
CA ASP A 53 2.47 11.54 -14.26
C ASP A 53 2.90 12.56 -13.18
N ILE A 54 2.96 12.15 -11.93
CA ILE A 54 3.38 13.01 -10.80
C ILE A 54 4.80 13.57 -10.98
N ARG A 55 5.63 12.96 -11.84
CA ARG A 55 6.97 13.43 -12.17
C ARG A 55 6.97 14.55 -13.23
N SER A 56 5.83 14.79 -13.87
CA SER A 56 5.63 15.80 -14.93
C SER A 56 4.61 16.84 -14.44
N PRO A 57 5.05 17.91 -13.76
CA PRO A 57 4.16 18.90 -13.13
C PRO A 57 3.13 19.48 -14.08
N GLU A 58 3.50 19.70 -15.34
CA GLU A 58 2.64 20.23 -16.41
C GLU A 58 1.40 19.35 -16.68
N SER A 59 1.47 18.05 -16.36
CA SER A 59 0.35 17.12 -16.53
C SER A 59 -0.68 17.22 -15.40
N LEU A 60 -0.35 17.86 -14.26
CA LEU A 60 -1.13 17.83 -13.04
C LEU A 60 -2.21 18.91 -12.98
N ASP A 61 -2.01 20.07 -13.58
CA ASP A 61 -2.97 21.18 -13.54
C ASP A 61 -4.35 20.76 -14.08
N ARG A 62 -4.38 20.01 -15.18
CA ARG A 62 -5.63 19.56 -15.80
C ARG A 62 -6.36 18.52 -14.94
N ILE A 63 -5.60 17.58 -14.35
CA ILE A 63 -6.21 16.47 -13.59
C ILE A 63 -6.75 16.92 -12.24
N LEU A 64 -6.25 18.04 -11.69
CA LEU A 64 -6.70 18.58 -10.40
C LEU A 64 -7.83 19.61 -10.54
N LYS A 65 -8.20 20.01 -11.76
CA LYS A 65 -9.27 21.01 -11.97
C LYS A 65 -10.60 20.53 -11.36
N GLY A 66 -11.10 21.27 -10.36
CA GLY A 66 -12.35 21.00 -9.66
C GLY A 66 -12.31 19.78 -8.75
N ILE A 67 -11.14 19.36 -8.28
CA ILE A 67 -10.95 18.31 -7.27
C ILE A 67 -10.97 18.94 -5.88
N ASP A 68 -11.74 18.34 -4.97
CA ASP A 68 -11.82 18.74 -3.57
C ASP A 68 -10.83 17.94 -2.70
N THR A 69 -10.63 16.66 -3.02
CA THR A 69 -9.84 15.71 -2.23
C THR A 69 -8.90 14.88 -3.10
N VAL A 70 -7.69 14.65 -2.63
CA VAL A 70 -6.71 13.76 -3.25
C VAL A 70 -6.48 12.55 -2.36
N ILE A 71 -6.58 11.34 -2.91
CA ILE A 71 -6.07 10.10 -2.31
C ILE A 71 -4.81 9.71 -3.07
N HIS A 72 -3.64 9.95 -2.45
CA HIS A 72 -2.35 9.76 -3.09
C HIS A 72 -1.68 8.46 -2.69
N LEU A 73 -1.80 7.46 -3.56
CA LEU A 73 -1.15 6.14 -3.44
C LEU A 73 -0.17 5.89 -4.60
N GLY A 74 -0.08 6.85 -5.53
CA GLY A 74 0.72 6.76 -6.74
C GLY A 74 2.22 6.91 -6.45
N ALA A 75 2.90 5.80 -6.19
CA ALA A 75 4.34 5.77 -5.99
C ALA A 75 4.95 4.51 -6.64
N ARG A 76 6.29 4.49 -6.76
CA ARG A 76 7.03 3.28 -7.09
C ARG A 76 7.11 2.42 -5.81
N ALA A 77 6.17 1.50 -5.65
CA ALA A 77 6.17 0.54 -4.55
C ALA A 77 7.23 -0.55 -4.83
N ALA A 78 8.50 -0.24 -4.56
CA ALA A 78 9.62 -1.15 -4.74
C ALA A 78 10.61 -0.97 -3.59
N PHE A 79 11.26 -2.06 -3.18
CA PHE A 79 12.28 -2.04 -2.12
C PHE A 79 13.68 -1.74 -2.69
N GLU A 80 13.75 -0.71 -3.53
CA GLU A 80 14.99 -0.25 -4.16
C GLU A 80 15.75 0.74 -3.28
N PRO A 81 17.02 1.03 -3.61
CA PRO A 81 17.78 2.10 -2.94
C PRO A 81 17.07 3.45 -3.05
N TYR A 82 17.17 4.26 -1.99
CA TYR A 82 16.53 5.57 -1.88
C TYR A 82 16.69 6.49 -3.12
N PRO A 83 17.86 6.63 -3.78
CA PRO A 83 18.00 7.51 -4.94
C PRO A 83 17.10 7.12 -6.13
N ARG A 84 16.76 5.84 -6.28
CA ARG A 84 15.84 5.36 -7.32
C ARG A 84 14.38 5.62 -6.98
N LEU A 85 14.06 5.75 -5.70
CA LEU A 85 12.70 5.96 -5.19
C LEU A 85 12.36 7.44 -5.09
N TYR A 86 13.36 8.29 -4.81
CA TYR A 86 13.20 9.74 -4.62
C TYR A 86 12.39 10.42 -5.73
N PRO A 87 12.65 10.22 -7.04
CA PRO A 87 11.92 10.93 -8.09
C PRO A 87 10.41 10.67 -8.10
N SER A 88 9.97 9.48 -7.65
CA SER A 88 8.55 9.12 -7.67
C SER A 88 7.88 9.24 -6.29
N ILE A 89 8.58 8.92 -5.19
CA ILE A 89 7.96 8.94 -3.86
C ILE A 89 8.04 10.34 -3.27
N VAL A 90 9.21 10.98 -3.31
CA VAL A 90 9.39 12.29 -2.68
C VAL A 90 9.03 13.40 -3.65
N LYS A 91 9.81 13.56 -4.72
CA LYS A 91 9.63 14.67 -5.67
C LYS A 91 8.26 14.63 -6.35
N GLY A 92 7.79 13.44 -6.76
CA GLY A 92 6.47 13.29 -7.38
C GLY A 92 5.33 13.67 -6.44
N SER A 93 5.42 13.32 -5.15
CA SER A 93 4.41 13.71 -4.16
C SER A 93 4.40 15.21 -3.91
N ILE A 94 5.58 15.85 -3.84
CA ILE A 94 5.72 17.30 -3.72
C ILE A 94 5.09 18.01 -4.92
N ASN A 95 5.39 17.57 -6.14
CA ASN A 95 4.80 18.14 -7.36
C ASN A 95 3.26 18.07 -7.31
N LEU A 96 2.72 16.91 -6.87
CA LEU A 96 1.27 16.73 -6.74
C LEU A 96 0.69 17.66 -5.68
N MET A 97 1.33 17.83 -4.52
CA MET A 97 0.89 18.73 -3.46
C MET A 97 0.92 20.20 -3.94
N GLN A 98 2.00 20.63 -4.62
CA GLN A 98 2.08 21.97 -5.19
C GLN A 98 0.92 22.26 -6.16
N ALA A 99 0.63 21.30 -7.04
CA ALA A 99 -0.49 21.42 -7.96
C ALA A 99 -1.85 21.38 -7.24
N ALA A 100 -1.98 20.58 -6.17
CA ALA A 100 -3.17 20.52 -5.34
C ALA A 100 -3.45 21.85 -4.61
N ILE A 101 -2.41 22.48 -4.05
CA ILE A 101 -2.49 23.82 -3.44
C ILE A 101 -2.98 24.84 -4.48
N LYS A 102 -2.37 24.87 -5.66
CA LYS A 102 -2.77 25.77 -6.77
C LYS A 102 -4.21 25.55 -7.20
N ALA A 103 -4.70 24.32 -7.18
CA ALA A 103 -6.06 23.95 -7.56
C ALA A 103 -7.11 24.20 -6.47
N GLY A 104 -6.72 24.55 -5.24
CA GLY A 104 -7.62 24.78 -4.11
C GLY A 104 -8.19 23.50 -3.50
N VAL A 105 -7.42 22.39 -3.58
CA VAL A 105 -7.75 21.12 -2.91
C VAL A 105 -7.84 21.34 -1.40
N LYS A 106 -8.85 20.75 -0.77
CA LYS A 106 -9.11 20.91 0.69
C LYS A 106 -8.51 19.78 1.52
N ASN A 107 -8.57 18.55 1.02
CA ASN A 107 -8.14 17.37 1.75
C ASN A 107 -7.12 16.58 0.92
N PHE A 108 -6.02 16.17 1.56
CA PHE A 108 -4.96 15.37 0.94
C PHE A 108 -4.63 14.16 1.81
N VAL A 109 -4.99 12.97 1.33
CA VAL A 109 -4.72 11.69 2.00
C VAL A 109 -3.50 11.04 1.35
N PHE A 110 -2.47 10.77 2.15
CA PHE A 110 -1.24 10.13 1.71
C PHE A 110 -1.16 8.68 2.19
N GLY A 111 -0.89 7.76 1.29
CA GLY A 111 -0.58 6.38 1.65
C GLY A 111 0.84 6.27 2.22
N GLY A 112 0.98 6.40 3.51
CA GLY A 112 2.21 6.18 4.27
C GLY A 112 2.58 4.69 4.35
N SER A 113 3.52 4.35 5.26
CA SER A 113 3.94 2.95 5.45
C SER A 113 4.47 2.73 6.86
N LEU A 114 4.21 1.58 7.47
CA LEU A 114 4.85 1.17 8.74
C LEU A 114 6.37 0.99 8.62
N LEU A 115 6.91 0.86 7.42
CA LEU A 115 8.38 0.78 7.21
C LEU A 115 9.13 2.07 7.59
N VAL A 116 8.42 3.13 7.97
CA VAL A 116 9.01 4.34 8.55
C VAL A 116 9.51 4.13 9.99
N TYR A 117 9.04 3.10 10.69
CA TYR A 117 9.42 2.84 12.08
C TYR A 117 10.73 2.03 12.22
N GLY A 118 11.14 1.27 11.17
CA GLY A 118 12.27 0.36 11.28
C GLY A 118 11.94 -0.92 12.07
N ASP A 119 12.94 -1.54 12.73
CA ASP A 119 12.76 -2.76 13.50
C ASP A 119 12.43 -2.42 14.96
N THR A 120 11.27 -2.82 15.46
CA THR A 120 10.86 -2.62 16.86
C THR A 120 10.20 -3.86 17.44
N ALA A 121 10.53 -4.20 18.69
CA ALA A 121 9.86 -5.26 19.43
C ALA A 121 8.57 -4.75 20.10
N ASP A 122 8.54 -3.46 20.44
CA ASP A 122 7.39 -2.84 21.09
C ASP A 122 6.29 -2.55 20.05
N PRO A 123 5.03 -2.78 20.42
CA PRO A 123 3.91 -2.48 19.54
C PRO A 123 3.84 -0.99 19.16
N ILE A 124 3.69 -0.76 17.86
CA ILE A 124 3.61 0.58 17.26
C ILE A 124 2.21 1.18 17.49
N ASP A 125 2.19 2.45 17.85
CA ASP A 125 1.00 3.28 17.97
C ASP A 125 1.19 4.63 17.29
N GLN A 126 0.30 5.60 17.57
CA GLN A 126 0.35 6.96 17.02
C GLN A 126 1.56 7.78 17.53
N GLU A 127 2.06 7.48 18.73
CA GLU A 127 3.13 8.21 19.41
C GLU A 127 4.52 7.67 19.11
N THR A 128 4.58 6.49 18.48
CA THR A 128 5.86 5.81 18.18
C THR A 128 6.72 6.64 17.22
N GLY A 129 7.96 6.89 17.62
CA GLY A 129 8.93 7.64 16.81
C GLY A 129 9.38 6.91 15.56
N ALA A 130 9.49 7.62 14.43
CA ALA A 130 9.95 7.04 13.17
C ALA A 130 11.47 6.86 13.12
N SER A 131 11.95 5.69 12.66
CA SER A 131 13.38 5.35 12.51
C SER A 131 13.61 4.42 11.30
N PRO A 132 13.42 4.89 10.06
CA PRO A 132 13.38 4.03 8.87
C PRO A 132 14.75 3.42 8.55
N MET A 133 14.79 2.09 8.36
CA MET A 133 15.98 1.33 8.03
C MET A 133 16.14 1.05 6.53
N SER A 134 15.07 1.18 5.74
CA SER A 134 15.07 0.92 4.30
C SER A 134 15.03 2.20 3.46
N GLY A 135 15.51 2.13 2.23
CA GLY A 135 15.40 3.25 1.27
C GLY A 135 13.93 3.63 1.02
N TYR A 136 13.05 2.65 1.02
CA TYR A 136 11.61 2.87 0.87
C TYR A 136 11.01 3.59 2.08
N GLY A 137 11.30 3.11 3.31
CA GLY A 137 10.85 3.77 4.53
C GLY A 137 11.35 5.21 4.64
N LYS A 138 12.65 5.46 4.32
CA LYS A 138 13.21 6.81 4.28
C LYS A 138 12.49 7.72 3.30
N ALA A 139 12.26 7.25 2.07
CA ALA A 139 11.55 8.03 1.06
C ALA A 139 10.08 8.33 1.46
N LYS A 140 9.41 7.36 2.09
CA LYS A 140 8.02 7.55 2.58
C LYS A 140 7.97 8.56 3.72
N LEU A 141 8.88 8.48 4.69
CA LEU A 141 8.94 9.41 5.81
C LEU A 141 9.24 10.84 5.33
N GLU A 142 10.21 11.01 4.45
CA GLU A 142 10.56 12.32 3.90
C GLU A 142 9.41 12.94 3.11
N ALA A 143 8.72 12.14 2.27
CA ALA A 143 7.56 12.61 1.55
C ALA A 143 6.44 13.04 2.53
N GLU A 144 6.14 12.21 3.55
CA GLU A 144 5.14 12.49 4.57
C GLU A 144 5.41 13.84 5.27
N GLN A 145 6.64 14.04 5.76
CA GLN A 145 7.03 15.25 6.48
C GLN A 145 6.94 16.51 5.60
N GLN A 146 7.40 16.43 4.34
CA GLN A 146 7.32 17.57 3.42
C GLN A 146 5.88 17.89 3.02
N LEU A 147 5.05 16.86 2.79
CA LEU A 147 3.64 17.07 2.46
C LEU A 147 2.87 17.66 3.64
N GLU A 148 3.14 17.21 4.86
CA GLU A 148 2.53 17.74 6.09
C GLU A 148 2.87 19.23 6.28
N GLU A 149 4.15 19.60 6.14
CA GLU A 149 4.59 21.00 6.23
C GLU A 149 3.94 21.88 5.15
N MET A 150 3.88 21.40 3.92
CA MET A 150 3.26 22.14 2.81
C MET A 150 1.75 22.30 3.01
N ALA A 151 1.08 21.25 3.47
CA ALA A 151 -0.36 21.26 3.73
C ALA A 151 -0.72 22.24 4.87
N ALA A 152 0.06 22.23 5.97
CA ALA A 152 -0.13 23.13 7.09
C ALA A 152 -0.02 24.60 6.66
N LYS A 153 0.99 24.95 5.82
CA LYS A 153 1.17 26.29 5.28
C LYS A 153 0.04 26.74 4.37
N ALA A 154 -0.58 25.80 3.66
CA ALA A 154 -1.63 26.06 2.67
C ALA A 154 -3.05 25.92 3.23
N GLY A 155 -3.21 25.49 4.49
CA GLY A 155 -4.53 25.23 5.09
C GLY A 155 -5.26 24.03 4.50
N ILE A 156 -4.51 23.02 4.00
CA ILE A 156 -5.05 21.75 3.51
C ILE A 156 -5.10 20.76 4.67
N CYS A 157 -6.23 20.07 4.85
CA CYS A 157 -6.30 18.94 5.76
C CYS A 157 -5.47 17.76 5.21
N PHE A 158 -4.35 17.47 5.87
CA PHE A 158 -3.44 16.39 5.49
C PHE A 158 -3.57 15.22 6.44
N VAL A 159 -3.79 14.02 5.86
CA VAL A 159 -3.80 12.77 6.61
C VAL A 159 -2.83 11.79 5.95
N SER A 160 -1.87 11.27 6.72
CA SER A 160 -1.03 10.15 6.30
C SER A 160 -1.49 8.87 6.97
N LEU A 161 -1.84 7.83 6.20
CA LEU A 161 -2.10 6.51 6.74
C LEU A 161 -0.83 5.65 6.61
N ARG A 162 -0.20 5.35 7.73
CA ARG A 162 0.95 4.42 7.80
C ARG A 162 0.44 2.99 7.75
N LEU A 163 0.37 2.47 6.50
CA LEU A 163 -0.15 1.14 6.21
C LEU A 163 0.90 0.05 6.48
N PRO A 164 0.50 -1.10 7.07
CA PRO A 164 1.33 -2.30 7.23
C PRO A 164 1.44 -3.07 5.90
N HIS A 165 1.71 -4.39 5.99
CA HIS A 165 1.52 -5.28 4.86
C HIS A 165 0.03 -5.36 4.51
N VAL A 166 -0.35 -4.78 3.38
CA VAL A 166 -1.72 -4.85 2.87
C VAL A 166 -1.87 -6.14 2.05
N TYR A 167 -2.80 -7.01 2.43
CA TYR A 167 -3.03 -8.27 1.73
C TYR A 167 -4.41 -8.30 1.03
N GLY A 168 -4.50 -9.12 -0.01
CA GLY A 168 -5.70 -9.28 -0.83
C GLY A 168 -5.38 -10.04 -2.12
N ALA A 169 -6.40 -10.44 -2.86
CA ALA A 169 -6.29 -11.33 -4.03
C ALA A 169 -5.37 -10.79 -5.16
N HIS A 170 -5.23 -9.47 -5.29
CA HIS A 170 -4.37 -8.83 -6.28
C HIS A 170 -2.97 -8.45 -5.75
N SER A 171 -2.59 -8.86 -4.53
CA SER A 171 -1.28 -8.55 -3.96
C SER A 171 -0.18 -9.42 -4.58
N LEU A 172 1.06 -8.88 -4.60
CA LEU A 172 2.21 -9.62 -5.13
C LEU A 172 2.49 -10.92 -4.36
N LEU A 173 2.22 -10.95 -3.05
CA LEU A 173 2.39 -12.15 -2.25
C LEU A 173 1.36 -13.22 -2.63
N PHE A 174 0.09 -12.84 -2.83
CA PHE A 174 -0.93 -13.76 -3.29
C PHE A 174 -0.71 -14.24 -4.73
N ASP A 175 0.04 -13.50 -5.54
CA ASP A 175 0.49 -14.02 -6.83
C ASP A 175 1.41 -15.25 -6.68
N GLN A 176 2.32 -15.25 -5.70
CA GLN A 176 3.13 -16.43 -5.37
C GLN A 176 2.28 -17.56 -4.77
N VAL A 177 1.33 -17.24 -3.90
CA VAL A 177 0.38 -18.21 -3.32
C VAL A 177 -0.38 -18.94 -4.43
N ARG A 178 -0.87 -18.25 -5.45
CA ARG A 178 -1.56 -18.85 -6.60
C ARG A 178 -0.69 -19.86 -7.36
N HIS A 179 0.61 -19.64 -7.42
CA HIS A 179 1.56 -20.58 -8.02
C HIS A 179 1.90 -21.75 -7.09
N GLY A 180 1.31 -21.81 -5.88
CA GLY A 180 1.49 -22.89 -4.91
C GLY A 180 2.87 -22.93 -4.27
N LYS A 181 3.69 -21.89 -4.43
CA LYS A 181 5.05 -21.86 -3.87
C LYS A 181 5.40 -20.45 -3.41
N VAL A 182 5.84 -20.32 -2.16
CA VAL A 182 6.38 -19.09 -1.61
C VAL A 182 7.81 -19.37 -1.12
N PHE A 183 8.74 -18.52 -1.52
CA PHE A 183 10.11 -18.52 -1.02
C PHE A 183 10.26 -17.37 -0.03
N PHE A 184 10.30 -17.69 1.26
CA PHE A 184 10.38 -16.70 2.32
C PHE A 184 11.84 -16.52 2.78
N PRO A 185 12.37 -15.28 2.78
CA PRO A 185 13.73 -15.00 3.25
C PRO A 185 13.77 -14.89 4.77
N GLY A 186 14.35 -15.85 5.44
CA GLY A 186 14.45 -15.88 6.89
C GLY A 186 13.53 -16.92 7.54
N LYS A 187 13.36 -16.83 8.86
CA LYS A 187 12.59 -17.81 9.64
C LYS A 187 11.08 -17.56 9.62
N GLY A 188 10.65 -16.31 9.41
CA GLY A 188 9.24 -15.93 9.42
C GLY A 188 8.60 -15.87 10.81
N ASP A 189 9.39 -15.89 11.88
CA ASP A 189 8.97 -15.85 13.27
C ASP A 189 8.88 -14.44 13.87
N ASN A 190 9.18 -13.42 13.05
CA ASN A 190 9.08 -12.03 13.46
C ASN A 190 7.62 -11.53 13.40
N PRO A 191 7.13 -10.85 14.46
CA PRO A 191 5.79 -10.26 14.46
C PRO A 191 5.72 -9.13 13.44
N PHE A 192 4.66 -9.14 12.64
CA PHE A 192 4.43 -8.18 11.59
C PHE A 192 2.95 -7.81 11.53
N ALA A 193 2.65 -6.54 11.37
CA ALA A 193 1.26 -6.10 11.23
C ALA A 193 0.78 -6.29 9.78
N HIS A 194 -0.47 -6.66 9.65
CA HIS A 194 -1.16 -6.84 8.39
C HIS A 194 -2.45 -6.02 8.37
N ILE A 195 -3.02 -5.83 7.20
CA ILE A 195 -4.37 -5.28 7.03
C ILE A 195 -4.99 -5.80 5.73
N HIS A 196 -6.25 -6.22 5.80
CA HIS A 196 -6.97 -6.58 4.59
C HIS A 196 -7.19 -5.35 3.70
N VAL A 197 -7.00 -5.49 2.38
CA VAL A 197 -7.10 -4.37 1.43
C VAL A 197 -8.45 -3.63 1.52
N TYR A 198 -9.53 -4.36 1.78
CA TYR A 198 -10.86 -3.79 1.96
C TYR A 198 -10.92 -2.79 3.11
N ASP A 199 -10.35 -3.14 4.27
CA ASP A 199 -10.36 -2.29 5.47
C ASP A 199 -9.33 -1.16 5.38
N ALA A 200 -8.17 -1.40 4.77
CA ALA A 200 -7.21 -0.34 4.44
C ALA A 200 -7.87 0.75 3.59
N VAL A 201 -8.66 0.36 2.60
CA VAL A 201 -9.37 1.31 1.72
C VAL A 201 -10.51 2.02 2.45
N ARG A 202 -11.24 1.35 3.34
CA ARG A 202 -12.25 2.02 4.18
C ARG A 202 -11.63 3.11 5.03
N ALA A 203 -10.46 2.85 5.62
CA ALA A 203 -9.72 3.85 6.38
C ALA A 203 -9.26 5.03 5.49
N LEU A 204 -8.76 4.76 4.28
CA LEU A 204 -8.39 5.81 3.31
C LEU A 204 -9.58 6.67 2.89
N ILE A 205 -10.73 6.07 2.63
CA ILE A 205 -11.96 6.80 2.27
C ILE A 205 -12.50 7.59 3.47
N HIS A 206 -12.39 7.04 4.68
CA HIS A 206 -12.75 7.77 5.90
C HIS A 206 -11.86 9.02 6.05
N ALA A 207 -10.55 8.87 5.92
CA ALA A 207 -9.60 9.99 5.95
C ALA A 207 -9.90 11.06 4.89
N ALA A 208 -10.31 10.64 3.69
CA ALA A 208 -10.68 11.55 2.61
C ALA A 208 -11.93 12.40 2.91
N ARG A 209 -12.75 11.98 3.86
CA ARG A 209 -13.99 12.66 4.28
C ARG A 209 -13.86 13.37 5.63
N ASN A 210 -12.75 13.17 6.30
CA ASN A 210 -12.49 13.74 7.63
C ASN A 210 -11.73 15.06 7.49
N ASP A 211 -12.06 16.02 8.34
CA ASP A 211 -11.41 17.34 8.37
C ASP A 211 -10.33 17.43 9.46
N GLN A 212 -9.96 16.31 10.08
CA GLN A 212 -8.93 16.25 11.11
C GLN A 212 -7.60 15.78 10.52
N PRO A 213 -6.58 16.67 10.44
CA PRO A 213 -5.26 16.29 9.96
C PRO A 213 -4.56 15.37 10.97
N GLY A 214 -3.63 14.55 10.48
CA GLY A 214 -2.81 13.72 11.36
C GLY A 214 -2.08 12.58 10.66
N ILE A 215 -1.24 11.93 11.43
CA ILE A 215 -0.52 10.71 11.03
C ILE A 215 -1.21 9.53 11.70
N TRP A 216 -1.79 8.63 10.90
CA TRP A 216 -2.63 7.54 11.40
C TRP A 216 -1.97 6.19 11.17
N VAL A 217 -1.81 5.41 12.23
CA VAL A 217 -1.43 4.00 12.16
C VAL A 217 -2.71 3.17 12.06
N VAL A 218 -2.81 2.30 11.06
CA VAL A 218 -3.97 1.43 10.88
C VAL A 218 -3.52 0.01 10.55
N ALA A 219 -4.04 -0.98 11.28
CA ALA A 219 -3.69 -2.39 11.11
C ALA A 219 -4.87 -3.28 11.52
N ASP A 220 -4.78 -4.57 11.20
CA ASP A 220 -5.66 -5.60 11.76
C ASP A 220 -5.54 -5.61 13.30
N GLU A 221 -6.55 -6.16 13.99
CA GLU A 221 -6.63 -6.20 15.46
C GLU A 221 -5.47 -6.95 16.11
N LEU A 222 -4.87 -7.90 15.40
CA LEU A 222 -3.78 -8.73 15.89
C LEU A 222 -2.65 -8.78 14.88
N SER A 223 -1.47 -8.34 15.31
CA SER A 223 -0.24 -8.63 14.56
C SER A 223 0.08 -10.12 14.68
N CYS A 224 0.55 -10.72 13.60
CA CYS A 224 0.94 -12.13 13.58
C CYS A 224 2.34 -12.30 12.97
N THR A 225 2.93 -13.47 13.11
CA THR A 225 4.17 -13.83 12.41
C THR A 225 3.87 -14.19 10.96
N TRP A 226 4.90 -14.14 10.11
CA TRP A 226 4.74 -14.62 8.73
C TRP A 226 4.41 -16.11 8.66
N ASN A 227 4.90 -16.90 9.63
CA ASN A 227 4.55 -18.32 9.73
C ASN A 227 3.07 -18.51 9.98
N GLU A 228 2.49 -17.82 10.98
CA GLU A 228 1.04 -17.85 11.25
C GLU A 228 0.22 -17.38 10.04
N TYR A 229 0.71 -16.36 9.31
CA TYR A 229 0.07 -15.92 8.08
C TYR A 229 0.02 -17.03 7.04
N PHE A 230 1.14 -17.70 6.76
CA PHE A 230 1.19 -18.77 5.77
C PHE A 230 0.48 -20.04 6.24
N GLU A 231 0.54 -20.39 7.51
CA GLU A 231 -0.21 -21.52 8.12
C GLU A 231 -1.71 -21.30 7.98
N THR A 232 -2.18 -20.05 8.18
CA THR A 232 -3.59 -19.69 7.94
C THR A 232 -3.95 -19.89 6.46
N VAL A 233 -3.08 -19.50 5.51
CA VAL A 233 -3.32 -19.79 4.08
C VAL A 233 -3.36 -21.28 3.82
N GLN A 234 -2.43 -22.06 4.38
CA GLN A 234 -2.32 -23.51 4.17
C GLN A 234 -3.52 -24.29 4.75
N THR A 235 -4.20 -23.75 5.78
CA THR A 235 -5.44 -24.33 6.29
C THR A 235 -6.51 -24.46 5.22
N TYR A 236 -6.61 -23.48 4.32
CA TYR A 236 -7.58 -23.43 3.22
C TYR A 236 -6.99 -23.84 1.86
N TYR A 237 -5.66 -23.79 1.72
CA TYR A 237 -4.93 -24.17 0.51
C TYR A 237 -3.72 -25.06 0.85
N PRO A 238 -3.95 -26.35 1.19
CA PRO A 238 -2.91 -27.26 1.68
C PRO A 238 -1.78 -27.55 0.69
N ARG A 239 -1.99 -27.26 -0.59
CA ARG A 239 -0.94 -27.41 -1.63
C ARG A 239 0.12 -26.34 -1.59
N LEU A 240 -0.11 -25.23 -0.88
CA LEU A 240 0.88 -24.19 -0.76
C LEU A 240 2.13 -24.72 -0.07
N ARG A 241 3.27 -24.60 -0.71
CA ARG A 241 4.58 -24.90 -0.13
C ARG A 241 5.31 -23.62 0.19
N VAL A 242 5.62 -23.41 1.46
CA VAL A 242 6.45 -22.31 1.94
C VAL A 242 7.85 -22.84 2.20
N THR A 243 8.85 -22.27 1.54
CA THR A 243 10.25 -22.66 1.69
C THR A 243 11.01 -21.49 2.32
N HIS A 244 11.54 -21.70 3.51
CA HIS A 244 12.38 -20.73 4.20
C HIS A 244 13.81 -20.79 3.68
N ILE A 245 14.31 -19.67 3.14
CA ILE A 245 15.68 -19.54 2.67
C ILE A 245 16.47 -18.77 3.74
N PRO A 246 17.62 -19.26 4.21
CA PRO A 246 18.43 -18.53 5.16
C PRO A 246 18.68 -17.09 4.71
N ARG A 247 18.48 -16.13 5.62
CA ARG A 247 18.57 -14.69 5.31
C ARG A 247 19.88 -14.31 4.62
N THR A 248 21.00 -14.90 5.05
CA THR A 248 22.33 -14.65 4.48
C THR A 248 22.41 -15.06 3.00
N ILE A 249 21.85 -16.26 2.68
CA ILE A 249 21.81 -16.78 1.30
C ILE A 249 20.88 -15.93 0.44
N SER A 250 19.68 -15.62 0.93
CA SER A 250 18.73 -14.74 0.25
C SER A 250 19.34 -13.38 -0.04
N PHE A 251 20.01 -12.77 0.94
CA PHE A 251 20.63 -11.46 0.81
C PHE A 251 21.77 -11.49 -0.21
N ALA A 252 22.68 -12.47 -0.15
CA ALA A 252 23.76 -12.62 -1.10
C ALA A 252 23.25 -12.78 -2.54
N GLY A 253 22.29 -13.68 -2.75
CA GLY A 253 21.69 -13.90 -4.06
C GLY A 253 20.99 -12.65 -4.64
N THR A 254 20.22 -11.95 -3.81
CA THR A 254 19.52 -10.74 -4.26
C THR A 254 20.47 -9.56 -4.50
N ARG A 255 21.60 -9.46 -3.78
CA ARG A 255 22.65 -8.45 -4.05
C ARG A 255 23.29 -8.67 -5.43
N ILE A 256 23.51 -9.92 -5.84
CA ILE A 256 23.99 -10.23 -7.19
C ILE A 256 22.95 -9.76 -8.22
N LEU A 257 21.68 -10.07 -7.98
CA LEU A 257 20.58 -9.60 -8.86
C LEU A 257 20.50 -8.07 -8.90
N ASP A 258 20.66 -7.37 -7.77
CA ASP A 258 20.67 -5.90 -7.74
C ASP A 258 21.77 -5.32 -8.65
N VAL A 259 22.97 -5.94 -8.68
CA VAL A 259 24.05 -5.52 -9.57
C VAL A 259 23.70 -5.79 -11.02
N LEU A 260 23.22 -7.01 -11.35
CA LEU A 260 22.87 -7.40 -12.72
C LEU A 260 21.75 -6.52 -13.29
N TYR A 261 20.68 -6.31 -12.52
CA TYR A 261 19.57 -5.42 -12.91
C TYR A 261 19.99 -3.94 -12.86
N GLY A 262 21.01 -3.60 -12.06
CA GLY A 262 21.61 -2.26 -12.04
C GLY A 262 22.26 -1.87 -13.36
N LEU A 263 22.78 -2.85 -14.09
CA LEU A 263 23.38 -2.67 -15.43
C LEU A 263 22.34 -2.54 -16.53
N THR A 264 21.07 -2.83 -16.23
CA THR A 264 19.94 -2.73 -17.15
C THR A 264 18.97 -1.66 -16.68
N ALA A 265 18.15 -1.12 -17.55
CA ALA A 265 17.06 -0.21 -17.16
C ALA A 265 15.87 -0.93 -16.52
N GLN A 266 15.98 -2.23 -16.29
CA GLN A 266 14.90 -3.06 -15.74
C GLN A 266 14.89 -3.02 -14.21
N ALA A 267 13.69 -3.12 -13.62
CA ALA A 267 13.53 -3.25 -12.18
C ALA A 267 13.86 -4.67 -11.74
N ASN A 268 14.66 -4.82 -10.66
CA ASN A 268 14.85 -6.12 -10.04
C ASN A 268 13.53 -6.59 -9.39
N PRO A 269 12.97 -7.74 -9.76
CA PRO A 269 11.77 -8.28 -9.14
C PRO A 269 11.99 -8.74 -7.69
N TYR A 270 13.24 -9.02 -7.30
CA TYR A 270 13.64 -9.50 -5.98
C TYR A 270 14.76 -8.62 -5.38
N PRO A 271 14.52 -7.33 -5.07
CA PRO A 271 15.55 -6.46 -4.57
C PRO A 271 15.98 -6.85 -3.14
N SER A 272 17.27 -6.68 -2.84
CA SER A 272 17.79 -7.01 -1.49
C SER A 272 17.11 -6.23 -0.37
N GLY A 273 16.59 -5.04 -0.66
CA GLY A 273 15.81 -4.25 0.28
C GLY A 273 14.52 -4.95 0.74
N ALA A 274 13.89 -5.79 -0.10
CA ALA A 274 12.72 -6.56 0.30
C ALA A 274 13.06 -7.57 1.41
N ILE A 275 14.21 -8.26 1.28
CA ILE A 275 14.69 -9.22 2.29
C ILE A 275 14.81 -8.56 3.66
N SER A 276 15.39 -7.35 3.70
CA SER A 276 15.54 -6.61 4.94
C SER A 276 14.19 -6.20 5.53
N CYS A 277 13.25 -5.74 4.70
CA CYS A 277 11.94 -5.29 5.17
C CYS A 277 11.08 -6.44 5.73
N TRP A 278 11.10 -7.62 5.09
CA TRP A 278 10.29 -8.76 5.54
C TRP A 278 10.76 -9.38 6.86
N ASN A 279 12.00 -9.13 7.24
CA ASN A 279 12.57 -9.60 8.50
C ASN A 279 12.50 -8.57 9.64
N LEU A 280 11.85 -7.42 9.44
CA LEU A 280 11.62 -6.45 10.51
C LEU A 280 10.52 -6.94 11.45
N ARG A 281 10.63 -6.60 12.72
CA ARG A 281 9.52 -6.71 13.68
C ARG A 281 8.73 -5.41 13.60
N LEU A 282 7.46 -5.50 13.29
CA LEU A 282 6.56 -4.36 13.14
C LEU A 282 5.17 -4.71 13.70
N PRO A 283 5.09 -5.08 15.01
CA PRO A 283 3.79 -5.25 15.65
C PRO A 283 3.11 -3.91 15.82
N VAL A 284 1.77 -3.91 15.81
CA VAL A 284 0.94 -2.71 16.03
C VAL A 284 0.00 -2.96 17.19
N VAL A 285 -0.26 -1.93 17.99
CA VAL A 285 -1.24 -1.98 19.08
C VAL A 285 -2.62 -2.35 18.53
N PRO A 286 -3.35 -3.28 19.17
CA PRO A 286 -4.71 -3.65 18.76
C PRO A 286 -5.66 -2.46 18.73
N GLY A 287 -6.64 -2.48 17.83
CA GLY A 287 -7.71 -1.48 17.79
C GLY A 287 -7.36 -0.16 17.09
N THR A 288 -6.18 -0.03 16.47
CA THR A 288 -5.75 1.23 15.84
C THR A 288 -6.72 1.73 14.78
N ILE A 289 -7.29 0.86 13.97
CA ILE A 289 -8.27 1.26 12.94
C ILE A 289 -9.54 1.85 13.57
N ARG A 290 -10.07 1.25 14.64
CA ARG A 290 -11.25 1.77 15.35
C ARG A 290 -10.96 3.08 16.06
N GLN A 291 -9.85 3.13 16.79
CA GLN A 291 -9.44 4.33 17.56
C GLN A 291 -9.23 5.54 16.63
N THR A 292 -8.64 5.31 15.47
CA THR A 292 -8.28 6.38 14.54
C THR A 292 -9.43 6.80 13.63
N THR A 293 -10.22 5.84 13.15
CA THR A 293 -11.24 6.11 12.13
C THR A 293 -12.67 5.96 12.62
N GLY A 294 -12.90 5.36 13.79
CA GLY A 294 -14.24 4.96 14.24
C GLY A 294 -14.88 3.87 13.36
N VAL A 295 -14.12 3.29 12.43
CA VAL A 295 -14.61 2.30 11.47
C VAL A 295 -14.36 0.89 12.00
N GLU A 296 -15.43 0.11 12.16
CA GLU A 296 -15.30 -1.31 12.48
C GLU A 296 -14.67 -2.07 11.30
N PRO A 297 -13.54 -2.79 11.49
CA PRO A 297 -12.96 -3.59 10.41
C PRO A 297 -13.91 -4.73 10.01
N LYS A 298 -14.01 -4.98 8.71
CA LYS A 298 -14.76 -6.14 8.19
C LYS A 298 -13.97 -7.43 8.40
N PHE A 299 -12.65 -7.33 8.32
CA PHE A 299 -11.71 -8.44 8.47
C PHE A 299 -10.70 -8.10 9.58
N PRO A 300 -11.11 -8.20 10.86
CA PRO A 300 -10.28 -7.76 11.98
C PRO A 300 -9.00 -8.55 12.18
N THR A 301 -8.88 -9.75 11.60
CA THR A 301 -7.67 -10.58 11.65
C THR A 301 -7.44 -11.33 10.34
N ILE A 302 -6.25 -11.87 10.17
CA ILE A 302 -5.91 -12.72 9.02
C ILE A 302 -6.83 -13.96 8.92
N HIS A 303 -7.36 -14.45 10.04
CA HIS A 303 -8.24 -15.64 10.06
C HIS A 303 -9.59 -15.38 9.39
N GLN A 304 -10.10 -14.14 9.42
CA GLN A 304 -11.29 -13.76 8.64
C GLN A 304 -10.92 -13.26 7.24
N GLY A 305 -9.78 -12.56 7.10
CA GLY A 305 -9.39 -11.95 5.84
C GLY A 305 -8.88 -12.94 4.80
N ILE A 306 -8.06 -13.93 5.19
CA ILE A 306 -7.49 -14.89 4.23
C ILE A 306 -8.54 -15.75 3.53
N PRO A 307 -9.56 -16.31 4.19
CA PRO A 307 -10.64 -17.00 3.48
C PRO A 307 -11.30 -16.13 2.41
N ALA A 308 -11.60 -14.87 2.72
CA ALA A 308 -12.20 -13.95 1.75
C ALA A 308 -11.27 -13.69 0.55
N VAL A 309 -9.96 -13.57 0.77
CA VAL A 309 -8.98 -13.43 -0.32
C VAL A 309 -8.93 -14.67 -1.22
N LEU A 310 -9.05 -15.86 -0.64
CA LEU A 310 -9.09 -17.10 -1.40
C LEU A 310 -10.39 -17.23 -2.20
N ASP A 311 -11.54 -16.86 -1.61
CA ASP A 311 -12.83 -16.82 -2.30
C ASP A 311 -12.81 -15.83 -3.48
N ASP A 312 -12.24 -14.63 -3.30
CA ASP A 312 -12.01 -13.70 -4.39
C ASP A 312 -11.12 -14.30 -5.48
N SER A 313 -10.05 -15.02 -5.09
CA SER A 313 -9.14 -15.66 -6.03
C SER A 313 -9.82 -16.78 -6.83
N ILE A 314 -10.74 -17.53 -6.24
CA ILE A 314 -11.58 -18.52 -6.93
C ILE A 314 -12.55 -17.80 -7.88
N SER A 315 -13.21 -16.75 -7.45
CA SER A 315 -14.16 -15.97 -8.24
C SER A 315 -13.52 -15.35 -9.49
N PHE A 316 -12.23 -15.03 -9.42
CA PHE A 316 -11.43 -14.58 -10.57
C PHE A 316 -10.81 -15.73 -11.38
N TYR A 317 -11.15 -16.98 -11.10
CA TYR A 317 -10.59 -18.17 -11.74
C TYR A 317 -9.05 -18.31 -11.60
N TRP A 318 -8.47 -17.72 -10.58
CA TRP A 318 -7.03 -17.82 -10.30
C TRP A 318 -6.68 -19.07 -9.48
N LEU A 319 -7.65 -19.55 -8.71
CA LEU A 319 -7.57 -20.81 -7.99
C LEU A 319 -8.78 -21.68 -8.40
N PRO A 320 -8.66 -23.03 -8.34
CA PRO A 320 -9.79 -23.91 -8.62
C PRO A 320 -10.87 -23.81 -7.56
N SER A 321 -12.14 -24.00 -7.98
CA SER A 321 -13.31 -23.89 -7.09
C SER A 321 -13.46 -25.00 -6.04
N ASN A 322 -12.59 -26.02 -6.10
CA ASN A 322 -12.63 -27.20 -5.22
C ASN A 322 -11.33 -27.36 -4.45
N LEU A 323 -10.85 -26.28 -3.83
CA LEU A 323 -9.60 -26.26 -3.04
C LEU A 323 -9.50 -27.39 -2.01
N ASP A 324 -10.64 -27.74 -1.39
CA ASP A 324 -10.71 -28.80 -0.37
C ASP A 324 -10.43 -30.20 -0.91
N ARG A 325 -10.48 -30.36 -2.24
CA ARG A 325 -10.21 -31.65 -2.93
C ARG A 325 -8.80 -31.71 -3.51
N LEU A 326 -8.02 -30.68 -3.32
CA LEU A 326 -6.66 -30.54 -3.81
C LEU A 326 -5.64 -30.78 -2.70
#